data_9bd324642cad4173d1677e8b59b7b5bb
#
_entry.id   9bd324642cad4173d1677e8b59b7b5bb
#
_cell.length_a   1.000
_cell.length_b   1.000
_cell.length_c   1.000
_cell.angle_alpha   90.00
_cell.angle_beta   90.00
_cell.angle_gamma   90.00
#
_symmetry.space_group_name_H-M   'P 1'
#
loop_
_entity.id
_entity.type
_entity.pdbx_description
1 polymer ?
#
loop_
_entity_poly.entity_id
_entity_poly.type
_entity_poly.pdbx_seq_one_letter_code
_entity_poly.pdbx_strand_id
1 'polypeptide(L)'
;DFQAAFNAFSKVISMQPEFSEAHNDLGLTLYGQGKLETALKSYQKAVDLNPNYADAYNNMGVAHQELGAVTRAIESYQKAIAINPNHLVAYGQKMFQQASLCDWSALQQDRTMIATLGVSTPDVTPWNMLGFEDHPMRHLQRSKLFAEKKYNQKPLAEAARPAQRAKPVRIGYFSADFHDHATMYLMAGVFEKHSKSDFEIYAYSYGPNTNDCMRKRLTAAVDKFHNVRQLS
;
A
#
# COMPACT_ATOMS: atom_id res chain seq x y z
N ASP A 1 -9.13 -16.35 6.41
CA ASP A 1 -9.73 -17.24 5.38
C ASP A 1 -10.94 -16.53 4.75
N PHE A 2 -10.76 -16.03 3.53
CA PHE A 2 -11.81 -15.31 2.82
C PHE A 2 -13.02 -16.20 2.48
N GLN A 3 -12.86 -17.51 2.31
CA GLN A 3 -13.98 -18.39 2.00
C GLN A 3 -14.88 -18.60 3.23
N ALA A 4 -14.30 -18.74 4.41
CA ALA A 4 -15.07 -18.83 5.64
C ALA A 4 -15.85 -17.53 5.92
N ALA A 5 -15.21 -16.37 5.72
CA ALA A 5 -15.86 -15.07 5.83
C ALA A 5 -17.03 -14.91 4.84
N PHE A 6 -16.82 -15.30 3.57
CA PHE A 6 -17.88 -15.27 2.55
C PHE A 6 -19.10 -16.12 2.98
N ASN A 7 -18.88 -17.33 3.47
CA ASN A 7 -19.95 -18.22 3.92
C ASN A 7 -20.69 -17.63 5.14
N ALA A 8 -19.95 -17.04 6.08
CA ALA A 8 -20.52 -16.42 7.27
C ALA A 8 -21.42 -15.22 6.91
N PHE A 9 -20.93 -14.27 6.11
CA PHE A 9 -21.72 -13.10 5.72
C PHE A 9 -22.88 -13.46 4.81
N SER A 10 -22.71 -14.45 3.91
CA SER A 10 -23.84 -14.97 3.10
C SER A 10 -24.94 -15.57 3.98
N LYS A 11 -24.60 -16.26 5.07
CA LYS A 11 -25.55 -16.78 6.04
C LYS A 11 -26.25 -15.64 6.80
N VAL A 12 -25.52 -14.62 7.24
CA VAL A 12 -26.12 -13.45 7.90
C VAL A 12 -27.12 -12.77 6.97
N ILE A 13 -26.75 -12.53 5.71
CA ILE A 13 -27.63 -11.91 4.70
C ILE A 13 -28.87 -12.76 4.44
N SER A 14 -28.75 -14.09 4.43
CA SER A 14 -29.93 -14.97 4.26
C SER A 14 -30.93 -14.88 5.42
N MET A 15 -30.45 -14.57 6.63
CA MET A 15 -31.27 -14.38 7.84
C MET A 15 -31.78 -12.94 7.97
N GLN A 16 -31.00 -11.97 7.55
CA GLN A 16 -31.26 -10.54 7.63
C GLN A 16 -30.87 -9.83 6.31
N PRO A 17 -31.74 -9.91 5.26
CA PRO A 17 -31.41 -9.37 3.94
C PRO A 17 -31.19 -7.86 3.90
N GLU A 18 -31.73 -7.11 4.87
CA GLU A 18 -31.66 -5.65 4.96
C GLU A 18 -30.52 -5.16 5.87
N PHE A 19 -29.62 -6.05 6.30
CA PHE A 19 -28.50 -5.67 7.15
C PHE A 19 -27.36 -5.11 6.30
N SER A 20 -27.29 -3.79 6.20
CA SER A 20 -26.35 -3.05 5.32
C SER A 20 -24.88 -3.37 5.61
N GLU A 21 -24.53 -3.55 6.89
CA GLU A 21 -23.17 -3.87 7.33
C GLU A 21 -22.73 -5.23 6.80
N ALA A 22 -23.63 -6.24 6.80
CA ALA A 22 -23.31 -7.57 6.27
C ALA A 22 -23.03 -7.52 4.76
N HIS A 23 -23.76 -6.69 4.01
CA HIS A 23 -23.48 -6.48 2.59
C HIS A 23 -22.14 -5.77 2.35
N ASN A 24 -21.79 -4.77 3.18
CA ASN A 24 -20.49 -4.13 3.12
C ASN A 24 -19.34 -5.14 3.41
N ASP A 25 -19.47 -5.95 4.45
CA ASP A 25 -18.44 -6.92 4.85
C ASP A 25 -18.31 -8.08 3.86
N LEU A 26 -19.42 -8.49 3.22
CA LEU A 26 -19.36 -9.38 2.06
C LEU A 26 -18.59 -8.73 0.91
N GLY A 27 -18.81 -7.45 0.65
CA GLY A 27 -18.06 -6.68 -0.34
C GLY A 27 -16.55 -6.66 -0.04
N LEU A 28 -16.15 -6.40 1.21
CA LEU A 28 -14.75 -6.45 1.64
C LEU A 28 -14.14 -7.84 1.45
N THR A 29 -14.90 -8.89 1.74
CA THR A 29 -14.47 -10.28 1.54
C THR A 29 -14.23 -10.58 0.06
N LEU A 30 -15.15 -10.15 -0.80
CA LEU A 30 -15.05 -10.31 -2.25
C LEU A 30 -13.90 -9.50 -2.84
N TYR A 31 -13.69 -8.27 -2.35
CA TYR A 31 -12.55 -7.45 -2.69
C TYR A 31 -11.23 -8.15 -2.35
N GLY A 32 -11.11 -8.71 -1.15
CA GLY A 32 -9.94 -9.49 -0.74
C GLY A 32 -9.70 -10.76 -1.57
N GLN A 33 -10.75 -11.29 -2.24
CA GLN A 33 -10.64 -12.38 -3.23
C GLN A 33 -10.31 -11.89 -4.65
N GLY A 34 -10.17 -10.58 -4.88
CA GLY A 34 -9.95 -9.99 -6.21
C GLY A 34 -11.21 -9.91 -7.09
N LYS A 35 -12.41 -10.20 -6.54
CA LYS A 35 -13.69 -10.19 -7.26
C LYS A 35 -14.32 -8.79 -7.22
N LEU A 36 -13.66 -7.82 -7.87
CA LEU A 36 -13.94 -6.39 -7.70
C LEU A 36 -15.35 -5.99 -8.13
N GLU A 37 -15.84 -6.48 -9.28
CA GLU A 37 -17.19 -6.16 -9.78
C GLU A 37 -18.29 -6.71 -8.87
N THR A 38 -18.07 -7.90 -8.28
CA THR A 38 -19.02 -8.50 -7.35
C THR A 38 -18.98 -7.78 -6.00
N ALA A 39 -17.80 -7.33 -5.56
CA ALA A 39 -17.65 -6.49 -4.38
C ALA A 39 -18.43 -5.19 -4.54
N LEU A 40 -18.32 -4.52 -5.69
CA LEU A 40 -19.08 -3.30 -5.99
C LEU A 40 -20.60 -3.52 -5.90
N LYS A 41 -21.12 -4.67 -6.37
CA LYS A 41 -22.56 -5.01 -6.23
C LYS A 41 -22.97 -5.13 -4.76
N SER A 42 -22.10 -5.72 -3.93
CA SER A 42 -22.36 -5.86 -2.49
C SER A 42 -22.32 -4.51 -1.78
N TYR A 43 -21.33 -3.66 -2.08
CA TYR A 43 -21.28 -2.29 -1.55
C TYR A 43 -22.47 -1.45 -2.01
N GLN A 44 -22.88 -1.57 -3.29
CA GLN A 44 -24.07 -0.87 -3.80
C GLN A 44 -25.30 -1.27 -3.00
N LYS A 45 -25.50 -2.58 -2.74
CA LYS A 45 -26.60 -3.04 -1.89
C LYS A 45 -26.53 -2.46 -0.47
N ALA A 46 -25.33 -2.36 0.10
CA ALA A 46 -25.16 -1.74 1.42
C ALA A 46 -25.61 -0.26 1.45
N VAL A 47 -25.23 0.53 0.44
CA VAL A 47 -25.64 1.95 0.37
C VAL A 47 -27.10 2.15 -0.08
N ASP A 48 -27.67 1.21 -0.81
CA ASP A 48 -29.12 1.22 -1.12
C ASP A 48 -29.95 1.00 0.15
N LEU A 49 -29.46 0.15 1.07
CA LEU A 49 -30.09 -0.12 2.36
C LEU A 49 -29.83 1.00 3.39
N ASN A 50 -28.62 1.54 3.39
CA ASN A 50 -28.22 2.65 4.25
C ASN A 50 -27.49 3.74 3.44
N PRO A 51 -28.20 4.74 2.92
CA PRO A 51 -27.60 5.83 2.13
C PRO A 51 -26.57 6.70 2.90
N ASN A 52 -26.55 6.62 4.23
CA ASN A 52 -25.61 7.35 5.08
C ASN A 52 -24.39 6.50 5.51
N TYR A 53 -24.10 5.41 4.80
CA TYR A 53 -23.00 4.52 5.13
C TYR A 53 -21.69 4.99 4.46
N ALA A 54 -20.98 5.93 5.11
CA ALA A 54 -19.74 6.53 4.59
C ALA A 54 -18.67 5.49 4.25
N ASP A 55 -18.47 4.48 5.10
CA ASP A 55 -17.45 3.45 4.86
C ASP A 55 -17.73 2.61 3.63
N ALA A 56 -19.00 2.30 3.35
CA ALA A 56 -19.36 1.56 2.14
C ALA A 56 -19.06 2.38 0.86
N TYR A 57 -19.33 3.69 0.87
CA TYR A 57 -18.92 4.57 -0.24
C TYR A 57 -17.40 4.65 -0.39
N ASN A 58 -16.66 4.73 0.72
CA ASN A 58 -15.19 4.67 0.68
C ASN A 58 -14.70 3.34 0.05
N ASN A 59 -15.28 2.21 0.44
CA ASN A 59 -14.94 0.90 -0.09
C ASN A 59 -15.27 0.76 -1.58
N MET A 60 -16.40 1.35 -2.03
CA MET A 60 -16.71 1.48 -3.45
C MET A 60 -15.63 2.27 -4.20
N GLY A 61 -15.18 3.37 -3.61
CA GLY A 61 -14.10 4.20 -4.16
C GLY A 61 -12.82 3.40 -4.36
N VAL A 62 -12.42 2.62 -3.36
CA VAL A 62 -11.24 1.73 -3.44
C VAL A 62 -11.42 0.68 -4.54
N ALA A 63 -12.58 0.03 -4.64
CA ALA A 63 -12.83 -0.96 -5.68
C ALA A 63 -12.86 -0.35 -7.09
N HIS A 64 -13.40 0.87 -7.26
CA HIS A 64 -13.34 1.61 -8.53
C HIS A 64 -11.92 2.00 -8.90
N GLN A 65 -11.10 2.38 -7.94
CA GLN A 65 -9.68 2.69 -8.13
C GLN A 65 -8.91 1.48 -8.67
N GLU A 66 -9.08 0.31 -8.08
CA GLU A 66 -8.45 -0.94 -8.53
C GLU A 66 -8.89 -1.34 -9.94
N LEU A 67 -10.10 -1.00 -10.34
CA LEU A 67 -10.61 -1.18 -11.70
C LEU A 67 -10.16 -0.10 -12.70
N GLY A 68 -9.35 0.89 -12.25
CA GLY A 68 -8.93 2.01 -13.07
C GLY A 68 -10.04 3.04 -13.37
N ALA A 69 -11.20 2.94 -12.72
CA ALA A 69 -12.33 3.84 -12.89
C ALA A 69 -12.17 5.09 -12.01
N VAL A 70 -11.13 5.89 -12.27
CA VAL A 70 -10.66 6.98 -11.40
C VAL A 70 -11.77 8.00 -11.08
N THR A 71 -12.55 8.42 -12.07
CA THR A 71 -13.67 9.38 -11.87
C THR A 71 -14.69 8.83 -10.89
N ARG A 72 -15.10 7.56 -11.06
CA ARG A 72 -16.06 6.90 -10.15
C ARG A 72 -15.49 6.73 -8.74
N ALA A 73 -14.19 6.49 -8.64
CA ALA A 73 -13.52 6.44 -7.35
C ALA A 73 -13.62 7.79 -6.62
N ILE A 74 -13.30 8.90 -7.30
CA ILE A 74 -13.42 10.27 -6.76
C ILE A 74 -14.86 10.56 -6.30
N GLU A 75 -15.86 10.26 -7.14
CA GLU A 75 -17.27 10.44 -6.80
C GLU A 75 -17.67 9.66 -5.54
N SER A 76 -17.20 8.42 -5.41
CA SER A 76 -17.48 7.58 -4.25
C SER A 76 -16.85 8.16 -2.98
N TYR A 77 -15.58 8.59 -3.05
CA TYR A 77 -14.93 9.25 -1.93
C TYR A 77 -15.60 10.58 -1.54
N GLN A 78 -16.05 11.36 -2.52
CA GLN A 78 -16.80 12.60 -2.25
C GLN A 78 -18.10 12.32 -1.49
N LYS A 79 -18.84 11.26 -1.84
CA LYS A 79 -20.03 10.83 -1.09
C LYS A 79 -19.69 10.42 0.33
N ALA A 80 -18.62 9.64 0.53
CA ALA A 80 -18.15 9.27 1.86
C ALA A 80 -17.84 10.51 2.73
N ILE A 81 -17.13 11.50 2.15
CA ILE A 81 -16.79 12.77 2.82
C ILE A 81 -18.03 13.62 3.10
N ALA A 82 -18.99 13.69 2.18
CA ALA A 82 -20.23 14.43 2.38
C ALA A 82 -21.06 13.87 3.56
N ILE A 83 -21.05 12.55 3.75
CA ILE A 83 -21.72 11.87 4.86
C ILE A 83 -20.90 12.04 6.16
N ASN A 84 -19.60 11.82 6.10
CA ASN A 84 -18.69 11.97 7.24
C ASN A 84 -17.52 12.91 6.87
N PRO A 85 -17.61 14.20 7.21
CA PRO A 85 -16.54 15.18 6.95
C PRO A 85 -15.21 14.88 7.64
N ASN A 86 -15.18 13.96 8.60
CA ASN A 86 -13.96 13.51 9.27
C ASN A 86 -13.42 12.17 8.72
N HIS A 87 -13.90 11.73 7.57
CA HIS A 87 -13.42 10.49 6.95
C HIS A 87 -12.06 10.69 6.27
N LEU A 88 -11.00 10.74 7.09
CA LEU A 88 -9.63 11.09 6.63
C LEU A 88 -9.09 10.15 5.55
N VAL A 89 -9.47 8.85 5.59
CA VAL A 89 -9.07 7.88 4.55
C VAL A 89 -9.62 8.30 3.18
N ALA A 90 -10.91 8.63 3.11
CA ALA A 90 -11.53 9.06 1.86
C ALA A 90 -10.92 10.36 1.32
N TYR A 91 -10.56 11.31 2.19
CA TYR A 91 -9.82 12.51 1.78
C TYR A 91 -8.48 12.17 1.14
N GLY A 92 -7.67 11.36 1.81
CA GLY A 92 -6.34 10.99 1.31
C GLY A 92 -6.41 10.26 -0.03
N GLN A 93 -7.36 9.34 -0.18
CA GLN A 93 -7.58 8.60 -1.42
C GLN A 93 -8.10 9.51 -2.55
N LYS A 94 -9.08 10.36 -2.26
CA LYS A 94 -9.61 11.34 -3.22
C LYS A 94 -8.50 12.24 -3.75
N MET A 95 -7.71 12.84 -2.86
CA MET A 95 -6.62 13.73 -3.24
C MET A 95 -5.59 13.01 -4.12
N PHE A 96 -5.24 11.77 -3.79
CA PHE A 96 -4.32 10.97 -4.61
C PHE A 96 -4.87 10.72 -6.01
N GLN A 97 -6.16 10.40 -6.14
CA GLN A 97 -6.80 10.22 -7.45
C GLN A 97 -6.88 11.53 -8.25
N GLN A 98 -7.20 12.65 -7.60
CA GLN A 98 -7.21 13.97 -8.24
C GLN A 98 -5.81 14.37 -8.76
N ALA A 99 -4.76 14.09 -7.98
CA ALA A 99 -3.38 14.30 -8.41
C ALA A 99 -3.01 13.44 -9.63
N SER A 100 -3.48 12.19 -9.68
CA SER A 100 -3.25 11.31 -10.83
C SER A 100 -3.89 11.81 -12.13
N LEU A 101 -4.96 12.60 -12.01
CA LEU A 101 -5.62 13.28 -13.14
C LEU A 101 -5.06 14.69 -13.40
N CYS A 102 -4.06 15.14 -12.64
CA CYS A 102 -3.55 16.52 -12.67
C CYS A 102 -4.64 17.57 -12.39
N ASP A 103 -5.67 17.22 -11.61
CA ASP A 103 -6.73 18.15 -11.21
C ASP A 103 -6.30 18.99 -10.00
N TRP A 104 -5.42 19.94 -10.27
CA TRP A 104 -4.84 20.82 -9.26
C TRP A 104 -5.86 21.77 -8.64
N SER A 105 -6.92 22.12 -9.37
CA SER A 105 -7.97 23.02 -8.88
C SER A 105 -8.81 22.33 -7.79
N ALA A 106 -9.16 21.07 -7.97
CA ALA A 106 -9.87 20.29 -6.96
C ALA A 106 -8.99 20.01 -5.73
N LEU A 107 -7.69 19.73 -5.92
CA LEU A 107 -6.74 19.57 -4.83
C LEU A 107 -6.59 20.81 -3.97
N GLN A 108 -6.67 22.00 -4.56
CA GLN A 108 -6.58 23.27 -3.82
C GLN A 108 -7.71 23.42 -2.80
N GLN A 109 -8.90 22.87 -3.07
CA GLN A 109 -10.05 22.90 -2.15
C GLN A 109 -9.78 22.12 -0.87
N ASP A 110 -9.05 20.99 -0.97
CA ASP A 110 -8.75 20.12 0.16
C ASP A 110 -7.40 20.42 0.83
N ARG A 111 -6.69 21.46 0.39
CA ARG A 111 -5.33 21.76 0.84
C ARG A 111 -5.20 21.89 2.36
N THR A 112 -6.23 22.40 3.02
CA THR A 112 -6.25 22.56 4.48
C THR A 112 -6.21 21.22 5.23
N MET A 113 -6.68 20.14 4.59
CA MET A 113 -6.69 18.81 5.17
C MET A 113 -5.31 18.15 5.17
N ILE A 114 -4.38 18.60 4.32
CA ILE A 114 -3.04 17.99 4.19
C ILE A 114 -2.31 17.91 5.53
N ALA A 115 -2.41 18.94 6.34
CA ALA A 115 -1.73 19.02 7.64
C ALA A 115 -2.24 17.97 8.67
N THR A 116 -3.45 17.47 8.51
CA THR A 116 -4.10 16.53 9.44
C THR A 116 -4.05 15.09 8.96
N LEU A 117 -4.03 14.88 7.63
CA LEU A 117 -4.08 13.55 7.03
C LEU A 117 -2.89 12.68 7.45
N GLY A 118 -3.17 11.57 8.11
CA GLY A 118 -2.17 10.60 8.55
C GLY A 118 -1.25 11.07 9.69
N VAL A 119 -1.52 12.25 10.29
CA VAL A 119 -0.72 12.81 11.39
C VAL A 119 -1.29 12.44 12.76
N SER A 120 -2.62 12.38 12.87
CA SER A 120 -3.34 11.99 14.10
C SER A 120 -3.80 10.53 14.07
N THR A 121 -4.00 9.96 12.90
CA THR A 121 -4.45 8.57 12.71
C THR A 121 -3.61 7.88 11.64
N PRO A 122 -3.34 6.56 11.77
CA PRO A 122 -2.50 5.81 10.83
C PRO A 122 -3.24 5.40 9.54
N ASP A 123 -4.38 6.05 9.23
CA ASP A 123 -5.31 5.57 8.22
C ASP A 123 -4.95 6.02 6.78
N VAL A 124 -4.03 6.99 6.66
CA VAL A 124 -3.54 7.46 5.37
C VAL A 124 -2.11 6.98 5.12
N THR A 125 -1.87 6.37 3.97
CA THR A 125 -0.54 5.89 3.59
C THR A 125 0.45 7.06 3.47
N PRO A 126 1.60 7.03 4.14
CA PRO A 126 2.59 8.11 4.06
C PRO A 126 3.03 8.41 2.64
N TRP A 127 3.14 7.38 1.80
CA TRP A 127 3.52 7.49 0.40
C TRP A 127 2.60 8.44 -0.39
N ASN A 128 1.28 8.33 -0.19
CA ASN A 128 0.32 9.17 -0.90
C ASN A 128 0.47 10.65 -0.57
N MET A 129 1.08 10.98 0.58
CA MET A 129 1.22 12.36 1.07
C MET A 129 2.52 13.05 0.66
N LEU A 130 3.51 12.29 0.14
CA LEU A 130 4.83 12.85 -0.21
C LEU A 130 4.77 13.95 -1.28
N GLY A 131 3.82 13.88 -2.20
CA GLY A 131 3.67 14.85 -3.29
C GLY A 131 2.87 16.10 -2.91
N PHE A 132 2.26 16.18 -1.72
CA PHE A 132 1.33 17.24 -1.36
C PHE A 132 1.92 18.33 -0.47
N GLU A 133 2.99 18.03 0.26
CA GLU A 133 3.65 19.01 1.11
C GLU A 133 5.15 18.69 1.28
N ASP A 134 5.93 19.73 1.55
CA ASP A 134 7.34 19.62 1.95
C ASP A 134 7.45 19.89 3.45
N HIS A 135 7.15 18.87 4.28
CA HIS A 135 7.20 19.00 5.74
C HIS A 135 7.77 17.71 6.38
N PRO A 136 9.11 17.60 6.52
CA PRO A 136 9.80 16.38 6.96
C PRO A 136 9.28 15.81 8.28
N MET A 137 8.95 16.66 9.25
CA MET A 137 8.46 16.21 10.56
C MET A 137 7.08 15.56 10.48
N ARG A 138 6.16 16.07 9.64
CA ARG A 138 4.85 15.43 9.43
C ARG A 138 5.00 14.12 8.66
N HIS A 139 5.88 14.06 7.67
CA HIS A 139 6.17 12.80 6.97
C HIS A 139 6.74 11.73 7.92
N LEU A 140 7.66 12.13 8.82
CA LEU A 140 8.18 11.22 9.85
C LEU A 140 7.07 10.73 10.80
N GLN A 141 6.18 11.62 11.23
CA GLN A 141 5.05 11.27 12.11
C GLN A 141 4.09 10.30 11.44
N ARG A 142 3.68 10.56 10.18
CA ARG A 142 2.87 9.64 9.37
C ARG A 142 3.50 8.27 9.25
N SER A 143 4.79 8.23 8.93
CA SER A 143 5.52 6.98 8.76
C SER A 143 5.60 6.18 10.05
N LYS A 144 5.82 6.83 11.20
CA LYS A 144 5.81 6.19 12.52
C LYS A 144 4.45 5.58 12.84
N LEU A 145 3.38 6.38 12.76
CA LEU A 145 2.02 5.92 13.05
C LEU A 145 1.59 4.77 12.14
N PHE A 146 1.88 4.89 10.86
CA PHE A 146 1.58 3.84 9.89
C PHE A 146 2.35 2.55 10.18
N ALA A 147 3.65 2.66 10.50
CA ALA A 147 4.48 1.51 10.83
C ALA A 147 4.02 0.82 12.12
N GLU A 148 3.68 1.58 13.16
CA GLU A 148 3.14 1.06 14.42
C GLU A 148 1.85 0.27 14.21
N LYS A 149 0.94 0.75 13.33
CA LYS A 149 -0.29 0.03 13.01
C LYS A 149 -0.05 -1.23 12.19
N LYS A 150 0.79 -1.11 11.14
CA LYS A 150 0.93 -2.16 10.12
C LYS A 150 1.96 -3.22 10.48
N TYR A 151 3.01 -2.85 11.20
CA TYR A 151 4.17 -3.70 11.46
C TYR A 151 4.35 -3.91 12.98
N ASN A 152 3.27 -4.25 13.69
CA ASN A 152 3.26 -4.51 15.13
C ASN A 152 3.97 -5.83 15.50
N GLN A 153 5.14 -6.07 14.90
CA GLN A 153 6.03 -7.17 15.25
C GLN A 153 7.06 -6.67 16.27
N LYS A 154 7.33 -7.50 17.29
CA LYS A 154 8.43 -7.21 18.21
C LYS A 154 9.72 -7.03 17.41
N PRO A 155 10.51 -5.97 17.66
CA PRO A 155 11.81 -5.84 17.04
C PRO A 155 12.61 -7.14 17.24
N LEU A 156 13.28 -7.60 16.19
CA LEU A 156 14.28 -8.64 16.34
C LEU A 156 15.27 -8.17 17.41
N ALA A 157 15.67 -9.07 18.33
CA ALA A 157 16.67 -8.73 19.33
C ALA A 157 17.87 -8.06 18.64
N GLU A 158 18.29 -6.89 19.15
CA GLU A 158 19.46 -6.21 18.61
C GLU A 158 20.65 -7.19 18.65
N ALA A 159 21.12 -7.56 17.48
CA ALA A 159 22.38 -8.31 17.40
C ALA A 159 23.49 -7.44 18.02
N ALA A 160 24.24 -8.01 18.96
CA ALA A 160 25.35 -7.32 19.59
C ALA A 160 26.26 -6.73 18.49
N ARG A 161 26.43 -5.41 18.51
CA ARG A 161 27.31 -4.74 17.55
C ARG A 161 28.75 -5.20 17.84
N PRO A 162 29.47 -5.76 16.85
CA PRO A 162 30.85 -6.13 17.06
C PRO A 162 31.69 -4.89 17.42
N ALA A 163 32.57 -5.02 18.38
CA ALA A 163 33.44 -3.93 18.87
C ALA A 163 34.34 -3.34 17.75
N GLN A 164 34.64 -4.13 16.73
CA GLN A 164 35.31 -3.68 15.51
C GLN A 164 34.52 -4.08 14.28
N ARG A 165 34.36 -3.15 13.34
CA ARG A 165 33.76 -3.47 12.05
C ARG A 165 34.72 -4.34 11.25
N ALA A 166 34.30 -5.52 10.87
CA ALA A 166 35.04 -6.35 9.94
C ALA A 166 35.21 -5.61 8.60
N LYS A 167 36.37 -5.69 7.98
CA LYS A 167 36.58 -5.29 6.59
C LYS A 167 36.77 -6.56 5.76
N PRO A 168 36.07 -6.64 4.59
CA PRO A 168 35.12 -5.70 4.03
C PRO A 168 33.80 -5.64 4.80
N VAL A 169 33.11 -4.50 4.73
CA VAL A 169 31.77 -4.32 5.30
C VAL A 169 30.75 -5.10 4.45
N ARG A 170 29.95 -5.97 5.07
CA ARG A 170 28.92 -6.72 4.37
C ARG A 170 27.66 -5.88 4.21
N ILE A 171 27.20 -5.73 2.97
CA ILE A 171 25.97 -5.01 2.63
C ILE A 171 24.98 -5.99 1.98
N GLY A 172 23.78 -6.10 2.56
CA GLY A 172 22.67 -6.88 2.00
C GLY A 172 21.65 -5.98 1.31
N TYR A 173 21.40 -6.20 0.04
CA TYR A 173 20.32 -5.56 -0.72
C TYR A 173 19.16 -6.54 -0.88
N PHE A 174 17.96 -6.10 -0.49
CA PHE A 174 16.74 -6.90 -0.57
C PHE A 174 15.76 -6.25 -1.55
N SER A 175 15.36 -6.96 -2.60
CA SER A 175 14.37 -6.43 -3.54
C SER A 175 13.58 -7.53 -4.25
N ALA A 176 12.32 -7.20 -4.60
CA ALA A 176 11.52 -7.95 -5.57
C ALA A 176 11.99 -7.69 -7.01
N ASP A 177 12.62 -6.55 -7.26
CA ASP A 177 12.84 -5.95 -8.59
C ASP A 177 14.22 -6.30 -9.17
N PHE A 178 14.90 -7.32 -8.67
CA PHE A 178 16.18 -7.80 -9.21
C PHE A 178 16.01 -8.59 -10.51
N HIS A 179 15.34 -7.98 -11.48
CA HIS A 179 15.06 -8.49 -12.82
C HIS A 179 14.97 -7.32 -13.81
N ASP A 180 14.53 -7.54 -15.02
CA ASP A 180 14.32 -6.49 -16.02
C ASP A 180 13.18 -5.55 -15.58
N HIS A 181 13.54 -4.55 -14.78
CA HIS A 181 12.66 -3.60 -14.10
C HIS A 181 13.34 -2.24 -13.99
N ALA A 182 12.55 -1.15 -13.96
CA ALA A 182 13.05 0.22 -13.88
C ALA A 182 14.07 0.43 -12.74
N THR A 183 13.82 -0.14 -11.56
CA THR A 183 14.74 -0.09 -10.40
C THR A 183 16.13 -0.63 -10.74
N MET A 184 16.22 -1.74 -11.50
CA MET A 184 17.50 -2.31 -11.88
C MET A 184 18.25 -1.45 -12.90
N TYR A 185 17.56 -0.80 -13.84
CA TYR A 185 18.20 0.15 -14.75
C TYR A 185 18.85 1.32 -14.02
N LEU A 186 18.22 1.80 -12.94
CA LEU A 186 18.76 2.87 -12.08
C LEU A 186 19.90 2.38 -11.19
N MET A 187 19.81 1.18 -10.65
CA MET A 187 20.70 0.68 -9.58
C MET A 187 21.90 -0.15 -10.08
N ALA A 188 21.86 -0.67 -11.30
CA ALA A 188 22.90 -1.58 -11.80
C ALA A 188 24.32 -0.99 -11.71
N GLY A 189 24.47 0.30 -12.05
CA GLY A 189 25.75 1.01 -11.94
C GLY A 189 26.24 1.15 -10.50
N VAL A 190 25.34 1.20 -9.52
CA VAL A 190 25.72 1.25 -8.08
C VAL A 190 26.33 -0.09 -7.66
N PHE A 191 25.72 -1.22 -8.04
CA PHE A 191 26.26 -2.55 -7.73
C PHE A 191 27.63 -2.78 -8.36
N GLU A 192 27.85 -2.30 -9.59
CA GLU A 192 29.12 -2.42 -10.34
C GLU A 192 30.24 -1.55 -9.76
N LYS A 193 29.90 -0.45 -9.09
CA LYS A 193 30.87 0.55 -8.60
C LYS A 193 31.25 0.39 -7.14
N HIS A 194 30.70 -0.57 -6.41
CA HIS A 194 31.15 -0.84 -5.05
C HIS A 194 32.63 -1.24 -5.01
N SER A 195 33.38 -0.63 -4.10
CA SER A 195 34.77 -1.00 -3.84
C SER A 195 34.82 -2.41 -3.25
N LYS A 196 35.36 -3.36 -3.98
CA LYS A 196 35.50 -4.77 -3.54
C LYS A 196 36.45 -4.94 -2.35
N SER A 197 37.37 -3.98 -2.10
CA SER A 197 38.21 -3.96 -0.94
C SER A 197 37.51 -3.52 0.35
N ASP A 198 36.47 -2.70 0.21
CA ASP A 198 35.75 -2.11 1.34
C ASP A 198 34.41 -2.78 1.63
N PHE A 199 33.79 -3.38 0.60
CA PHE A 199 32.44 -3.93 0.67
C PHE A 199 32.34 -5.33 0.08
N GLU A 200 31.61 -6.21 0.77
CA GLU A 200 31.13 -7.51 0.28
C GLU A 200 29.61 -7.40 0.07
N ILE A 201 29.14 -7.53 -1.17
CA ILE A 201 27.77 -7.23 -1.57
C ILE A 201 26.95 -8.51 -1.72
N TYR A 202 25.84 -8.57 -1.01
CA TYR A 202 24.88 -9.66 -1.03
C TYR A 202 23.55 -9.15 -1.60
N ALA A 203 23.01 -9.82 -2.62
CA ALA A 203 21.68 -9.53 -3.15
C ALA A 203 20.69 -10.65 -2.77
N TYR A 204 19.57 -10.27 -2.16
CA TYR A 204 18.50 -11.16 -1.73
C TYR A 204 17.25 -10.84 -2.53
N SER A 205 16.89 -11.70 -3.48
CA SER A 205 15.72 -11.54 -4.36
C SER A 205 14.52 -12.32 -3.81
N TYR A 206 13.42 -11.62 -3.56
CA TYR A 206 12.12 -12.23 -3.23
C TYR A 206 11.08 -12.05 -4.33
N GLY A 207 11.44 -11.48 -5.47
CA GLY A 207 10.60 -11.31 -6.66
C GLY A 207 10.63 -12.51 -7.61
N PRO A 208 10.18 -12.30 -8.88
CA PRO A 208 10.17 -13.33 -9.90
C PRO A 208 11.55 -13.94 -10.14
N ASN A 209 11.62 -15.25 -10.32
CA ASN A 209 12.86 -15.94 -10.68
C ASN A 209 13.04 -15.94 -12.20
N THR A 210 13.65 -14.87 -12.73
CA THR A 210 13.86 -14.66 -14.16
C THR A 210 15.32 -14.91 -14.53
N ASN A 211 15.60 -15.06 -15.81
CA ASN A 211 16.95 -15.20 -16.36
C ASN A 211 17.23 -14.11 -17.43
N ASP A 212 16.74 -12.90 -17.18
CA ASP A 212 16.89 -11.75 -18.05
C ASP A 212 18.26 -11.08 -17.96
N CYS A 213 18.49 -10.06 -18.80
CA CYS A 213 19.77 -9.38 -18.88
C CYS A 213 20.14 -8.61 -17.61
N MET A 214 19.16 -8.00 -16.92
CA MET A 214 19.42 -7.25 -15.69
C MET A 214 19.73 -8.18 -14.52
N ARG A 215 19.06 -9.34 -14.42
CA ARG A 215 19.39 -10.37 -13.44
C ARG A 215 20.84 -10.87 -13.62
N LYS A 216 21.24 -11.16 -14.86
CA LYS A 216 22.62 -11.59 -15.16
C LYS A 216 23.63 -10.50 -14.82
N ARG A 217 23.34 -9.26 -15.17
CA ARG A 217 24.19 -8.11 -14.87
C ARG A 217 24.40 -7.92 -13.38
N LEU A 218 23.31 -7.99 -12.58
CA LEU A 218 23.40 -7.92 -11.13
C LEU A 218 24.22 -9.08 -10.54
N THR A 219 23.93 -10.32 -10.96
CA THR A 219 24.62 -11.51 -10.45
C THR A 219 26.11 -11.46 -10.71
N ALA A 220 26.54 -10.86 -11.81
CA ALA A 220 27.96 -10.64 -12.11
C ALA A 220 28.60 -9.52 -11.26
N ALA A 221 27.81 -8.55 -10.81
CA ALA A 221 28.30 -7.40 -10.05
C ALA A 221 28.44 -7.65 -8.54
N VAL A 222 27.57 -8.50 -7.97
CA VAL A 222 27.56 -8.79 -6.52
C VAL A 222 28.43 -9.98 -6.14
N ASP A 223 28.84 -10.07 -4.88
CA ASP A 223 29.66 -11.18 -4.38
C ASP A 223 28.80 -12.43 -4.12
N LYS A 224 27.55 -12.26 -3.67
CA LYS A 224 26.60 -13.36 -3.49
C LYS A 224 25.20 -12.94 -3.89
N PHE A 225 24.52 -13.84 -4.60
CA PHE A 225 23.12 -13.69 -4.98
C PHE A 225 22.28 -14.82 -4.38
N HIS A 226 21.20 -14.48 -3.68
CA HIS A 226 20.29 -15.40 -3.03
C HIS A 226 18.85 -15.18 -3.51
N ASN A 227 18.20 -16.24 -3.98
CA ASN A 227 16.76 -16.22 -4.18
C ASN A 227 16.09 -16.69 -2.88
N VAL A 228 15.42 -15.75 -2.20
CA VAL A 228 14.77 -15.98 -0.89
C VAL A 228 13.26 -16.05 -0.95
N ARG A 229 12.69 -16.12 -2.16
CA ARG A 229 11.23 -16.16 -2.37
C ARG A 229 10.52 -17.30 -1.65
N GLN A 230 11.21 -18.43 -1.43
CA GLN A 230 10.63 -19.62 -0.79
C GLN A 230 10.92 -19.69 0.72
N LEU A 231 11.59 -18.69 1.29
CA LEU A 231 11.95 -18.64 2.71
C LEU A 231 10.96 -17.85 3.57
N SER A 232 9.80 -17.42 3.00
CA SER A 232 8.73 -16.69 3.68
C SER A 232 7.55 -17.58 4.04
#